data_fa501b062cb3aa34a35fe0e46585ae6b
#
_entry.id   fa501b062cb3aa34a35fe0e46585ae6b
#
_cell.length_a   1.000
_cell.length_b   1.000
_cell.length_c   1.000
_cell.angle_alpha   90.00
_cell.angle_beta   90.00
_cell.angle_gamma   90.00
#
_symmetry.space_group_name_H-M   'P 1'
#
loop_
_entity.id
_entity.type
_entity.pdbx_description
1 polymer ?
#
loop_
_entity_poly.entity_id
_entity_poly.type
_entity_poly.pdbx_seq_one_letter_code
_entity_poly.pdbx_strand_id
1 'polypeptide(L)'
;MELFLARNHAVMVHLPIGAAVLAAAAAVVVLFTRKSELEWSWAVLSLVALLSALPALATGSAAAKGRFNEEGKPYLEQGLLVSDTPANARIFRHQMLAIAGTAVAGLLSLLGIARLRGRNPNRFLVAALAVALTLLWGIGGHLGGQVLWGPDTFPVFNP
;
A
#
# COMPACT_ATOMS: atom_id res chain seq x y z
N MET A 1 -5.78 16.31 17.01
CA MET A 1 -4.95 15.96 15.83
C MET A 1 -5.13 14.51 15.43
N GLU A 2 -5.06 13.55 16.34
CA GLU A 2 -5.21 12.11 16.05
C GLU A 2 -6.56 11.74 15.40
N LEU A 3 -7.66 12.31 15.86
CA LEU A 3 -9.00 12.05 15.29
C LEU A 3 -9.12 12.54 13.83
N PHE A 4 -8.46 13.65 13.50
CA PHE A 4 -8.40 14.16 12.13
C PHE A 4 -7.59 13.22 11.23
N LEU A 5 -6.42 12.75 11.69
CA LEU A 5 -5.59 11.80 10.95
C LEU A 5 -6.32 10.48 10.73
N ALA A 6 -6.98 9.95 11.77
CA ALA A 6 -7.75 8.72 11.69
C ALA A 6 -8.88 8.79 10.65
N ARG A 7 -9.62 9.90 10.61
CA ARG A 7 -10.71 10.12 9.64
C ARG A 7 -10.24 10.23 8.20
N ASN A 8 -9.03 10.75 7.99
CA ASN A 8 -8.49 10.95 6.64
C ASN A 8 -7.69 9.76 6.12
N HIS A 9 -7.50 8.70 6.91
CA HIS A 9 -6.72 7.54 6.49
C HIS A 9 -7.25 6.92 5.18
N ALA A 10 -8.56 6.71 5.08
CA ALA A 10 -9.18 6.15 3.88
C ALA A 10 -8.90 6.99 2.61
N VAL A 11 -8.85 8.31 2.73
CA VAL A 11 -8.52 9.21 1.61
C VAL A 11 -7.03 9.13 1.28
N MET A 12 -6.18 9.14 2.31
CA MET A 12 -4.71 9.15 2.15
C MET A 12 -4.16 7.90 1.48
N VAL A 13 -4.80 6.73 1.64
CA VAL A 13 -4.35 5.48 1.00
C VAL A 13 -4.63 5.41 -0.50
N HIS A 14 -5.55 6.22 -1.04
CA HIS A 14 -5.88 6.18 -2.46
C HIS A 14 -4.74 6.70 -3.33
N LEU A 15 -3.98 7.70 -2.86
CA LEU A 15 -2.88 8.27 -3.64
C LEU A 15 -1.74 7.25 -3.88
N PRO A 16 -1.18 6.58 -2.85
CA PRO A 16 -0.14 5.58 -3.09
C PRO A 16 -0.63 4.39 -3.91
N ILE A 17 -1.87 3.93 -3.71
CA ILE A 17 -2.45 2.83 -4.49
C ILE A 17 -2.61 3.25 -5.95
N GLY A 18 -3.18 4.42 -6.23
CA GLY A 18 -3.34 4.94 -7.58
C GLY A 18 -2.00 5.13 -8.31
N ALA A 19 -1.01 5.68 -7.62
CA ALA A 19 0.34 5.82 -8.17
C ALA A 19 0.99 4.45 -8.47
N ALA A 20 0.80 3.45 -7.62
CA ALA A 20 1.30 2.10 -7.83
C ALA A 20 0.65 1.42 -9.06
N VAL A 21 -0.66 1.54 -9.23
CA VAL A 21 -1.40 1.03 -10.40
C VAL A 21 -0.88 1.65 -11.69
N LEU A 22 -0.72 2.97 -11.71
CA LEU A 22 -0.19 3.68 -12.90
C LEU A 22 1.27 3.33 -13.17
N ALA A 23 2.09 3.17 -12.13
CA ALA A 23 3.48 2.71 -12.27
C ALA A 23 3.53 1.30 -12.86
N ALA A 24 2.67 0.39 -12.40
CA ALA A 24 2.58 -0.97 -12.92
C ALA A 24 2.14 -0.98 -14.39
N ALA A 25 1.12 -0.21 -14.74
CA ALA A 25 0.67 -0.09 -16.12
C ALA A 25 1.80 0.42 -17.03
N ALA A 26 2.50 1.48 -16.63
CA ALA A 26 3.64 2.02 -17.40
C ALA A 26 4.78 0.98 -17.52
N ALA A 27 5.14 0.31 -16.41
CA ALA A 27 6.20 -0.69 -16.39
C ALA A 27 5.90 -1.91 -17.28
N VAL A 28 4.65 -2.38 -17.26
CA VAL A 28 4.21 -3.50 -18.12
C VAL A 28 4.20 -3.09 -19.58
N VAL A 29 3.71 -1.90 -19.94
CA VAL A 29 3.72 -1.43 -21.34
C VAL A 29 5.14 -1.25 -21.85
N VAL A 30 6.10 -0.85 -21.01
CA VAL A 30 7.52 -0.74 -21.38
C VAL A 30 8.12 -2.08 -21.81
N LEU A 31 7.65 -3.21 -21.29
CA LEU A 31 8.13 -4.54 -21.74
C LEU A 31 7.96 -4.72 -23.25
N PHE A 32 6.88 -4.18 -23.81
CA PHE A 32 6.49 -4.38 -25.21
C PHE A 32 6.91 -3.21 -26.11
N THR A 33 6.87 -1.96 -25.62
CA THR A 33 7.03 -0.76 -26.44
C THR A 33 8.41 -0.13 -26.37
N ARG A 34 9.13 -0.33 -25.25
CA ARG A 34 10.45 0.27 -24.96
C ARG A 34 10.47 1.80 -25.04
N LYS A 35 9.31 2.48 -24.85
CA LYS A 35 9.21 3.93 -24.92
C LYS A 35 9.84 4.57 -23.68
N SER A 36 10.77 5.50 -23.91
CA SER A 36 11.52 6.20 -22.84
C SER A 36 10.61 7.00 -21.91
N GLU A 37 9.54 7.59 -22.44
CA GLU A 37 8.58 8.38 -21.68
C GLU A 37 7.89 7.54 -20.61
N LEU A 38 7.54 6.30 -20.93
CA LEU A 38 6.94 5.36 -19.99
C LEU A 38 7.96 4.86 -18.94
N GLU A 39 9.24 4.76 -19.34
CA GLU A 39 10.32 4.45 -18.40
C GLU A 39 10.51 5.55 -17.36
N TRP A 40 10.37 6.81 -17.74
CA TRP A 40 10.34 7.93 -16.81
C TRP A 40 9.07 7.94 -15.94
N SER A 41 7.92 7.64 -16.56
CA SER A 41 6.63 7.64 -15.87
C SER A 41 6.61 6.65 -14.71
N TRP A 42 6.98 5.36 -14.91
CA TRP A 42 7.00 4.41 -13.82
C TRP A 42 8.02 4.79 -12.74
N ALA A 43 9.17 5.38 -13.12
CA ALA A 43 10.19 5.80 -12.17
C ALA A 43 9.69 6.92 -11.25
N VAL A 44 9.05 7.95 -11.81
CA VAL A 44 8.46 9.05 -11.04
C VAL A 44 7.29 8.57 -10.20
N LEU A 45 6.39 7.76 -10.78
CA LEU A 45 5.21 7.24 -10.08
C LEU A 45 5.59 6.34 -8.90
N SER A 46 6.69 5.59 -9.00
CA SER A 46 7.18 4.78 -7.87
C SER A 46 7.63 5.65 -6.69
N LEU A 47 8.27 6.79 -6.96
CA LEU A 47 8.64 7.77 -5.93
C LEU A 47 7.40 8.42 -5.30
N VAL A 48 6.42 8.80 -6.12
CA VAL A 48 5.14 9.35 -5.63
C VAL A 48 4.43 8.32 -4.75
N ALA A 49 4.40 7.05 -5.17
CA ALA A 49 3.80 5.97 -4.40
C ALA A 49 4.48 5.81 -3.04
N LEU A 50 5.82 5.76 -2.98
CA LEU A 50 6.58 5.64 -1.74
C LEU A 50 6.35 6.85 -0.82
N LEU A 51 6.51 8.07 -1.34
CA LEU A 51 6.41 9.30 -0.54
C LEU A 51 4.99 9.49 0.01
N SER A 52 3.96 9.15 -0.76
CA SER A 52 2.58 9.23 -0.31
C SER A 52 2.17 8.08 0.63
N ALA A 53 2.91 6.96 0.63
CA ALA A 53 2.70 5.88 1.59
C ALA A 53 3.08 6.28 3.02
N LEU A 54 4.04 7.18 3.22
CA LEU A 54 4.47 7.62 4.56
C LEU A 54 3.33 8.27 5.36
N PRO A 55 2.62 9.30 4.84
CA PRO A 55 1.46 9.85 5.54
C PRO A 55 0.32 8.83 5.65
N ALA A 56 0.15 7.91 4.68
CA ALA A 56 -0.84 6.84 4.79
C ALA A 56 -0.55 5.90 5.96
N LEU A 57 0.72 5.50 6.18
CA LEU A 57 1.13 4.70 7.33
C LEU A 57 0.90 5.46 8.65
N ALA A 58 1.25 6.74 8.73
CA ALA A 58 1.05 7.56 9.91
C ALA A 58 -0.44 7.70 10.27
N THR A 59 -1.30 7.97 9.28
CA THR A 59 -2.76 8.06 9.48
C THR A 59 -3.38 6.70 9.82
N GLY A 60 -2.87 5.59 9.26
CA GLY A 60 -3.28 4.23 9.60
C GLY A 60 -2.98 3.88 11.05
N SER A 61 -1.79 4.23 11.54
CA SER A 61 -1.43 4.04 12.94
C SER A 61 -2.33 4.86 13.88
N ALA A 62 -2.66 6.11 13.53
CA ALA A 62 -3.59 6.92 14.28
C ALA A 62 -5.02 6.34 14.26
N ALA A 63 -5.47 5.82 13.11
CA ALA A 63 -6.78 5.17 12.99
C ALA A 63 -6.88 3.90 13.84
N ALA A 64 -5.81 3.10 13.90
CA ALA A 64 -5.77 1.90 14.72
C ALA A 64 -5.81 2.22 16.23
N LYS A 65 -5.12 3.29 16.67
CA LYS A 65 -5.18 3.75 18.08
C LYS A 65 -6.55 4.23 18.51
N GLY A 66 -7.30 4.85 17.60
CA GLY A 66 -8.63 5.37 17.88
C GLY A 66 -9.75 4.33 17.85
N ARG A 67 -9.46 3.06 17.49
CA ARG A 67 -10.44 1.98 17.47
C ARG A 67 -10.27 1.07 18.67
N PHE A 68 -11.40 0.59 19.17
CA PHE A 68 -11.47 -0.35 20.29
C PHE A 68 -11.95 -1.71 19.77
N ASN A 69 -11.41 -2.78 20.32
CA ASN A 69 -11.94 -4.12 20.12
C ASN A 69 -13.31 -4.28 20.80
N GLU A 70 -13.97 -5.43 20.64
CA GLU A 70 -15.26 -5.74 21.24
C GLU A 70 -15.25 -5.66 22.78
N GLU A 71 -14.05 -5.77 23.40
CA GLU A 71 -13.85 -5.63 24.84
C GLU A 71 -13.58 -4.19 25.29
N GLY A 72 -13.62 -3.21 24.37
CA GLY A 72 -13.36 -1.81 24.66
C GLY A 72 -11.87 -1.46 24.84
N LYS A 73 -10.94 -2.36 24.46
CA LYS A 73 -9.49 -2.11 24.53
C LYS A 73 -8.97 -1.58 23.21
N PRO A 74 -8.03 -0.60 23.21
CA PRO A 74 -7.39 -0.12 21.99
C PRO A 74 -6.61 -1.25 21.32
N TYR A 75 -6.77 -1.41 20.01
CA TYR A 75 -6.08 -2.45 19.22
C TYR A 75 -4.55 -2.41 19.35
N LEU A 76 -3.95 -1.23 19.60
CA LEU A 76 -2.50 -1.05 19.70
C LEU A 76 -1.92 -1.29 21.11
N GLU A 77 -2.73 -1.35 22.16
CA GLU A 77 -2.23 -1.74 23.49
C GLU A 77 -1.85 -3.22 23.56
N GLN A 78 -2.38 -4.03 22.65
CA GLN A 78 -2.11 -5.47 22.57
C GLN A 78 -0.90 -5.81 21.69
N GLY A 79 -0.20 -4.81 21.15
CA GLY A 79 0.95 -4.97 20.25
C GLY A 79 0.54 -5.32 18.82
N LEU A 80 1.41 -4.98 17.88
CA LEU A 80 1.24 -5.22 16.43
C LEU A 80 1.06 -6.69 16.02
N LEU A 81 1.09 -7.64 16.98
CA LEU A 81 1.25 -9.07 16.70
C LEU A 81 0.17 -9.96 17.30
N VAL A 82 -0.87 -9.42 17.94
CA VAL A 82 -1.89 -10.26 18.58
C VAL A 82 -3.10 -10.42 17.67
N SER A 83 -3.26 -11.63 17.14
CA SER A 83 -4.34 -12.01 16.21
C SER A 83 -5.40 -12.91 16.87
N ASP A 84 -5.67 -12.69 18.14
CA ASP A 84 -6.55 -13.52 18.96
C ASP A 84 -8.04 -13.37 18.64
N THR A 85 -8.44 -12.33 17.92
CA THR A 85 -9.80 -12.18 17.40
C THR A 85 -9.80 -12.06 15.86
N PRO A 86 -10.91 -12.42 15.17
CA PRO A 86 -11.02 -12.25 13.72
C PRO A 86 -10.82 -10.81 13.23
N ALA A 87 -11.25 -9.83 14.05
CA ALA A 87 -11.06 -8.41 13.75
C ALA A 87 -9.58 -8.01 13.84
N ASN A 88 -8.88 -8.44 14.91
CA ASN A 88 -7.45 -8.21 15.09
C ASN A 88 -6.64 -8.86 13.97
N ALA A 89 -6.99 -10.09 13.56
CA ALA A 89 -6.34 -10.78 12.48
C ALA A 89 -6.43 -10.01 11.14
N ARG A 90 -7.59 -9.39 10.84
CA ARG A 90 -7.75 -8.54 9.64
C ARG A 90 -6.89 -7.29 9.69
N ILE A 91 -6.88 -6.59 10.83
CA ILE A 91 -6.04 -5.41 11.03
C ILE A 91 -4.57 -5.77 10.88
N PHE A 92 -4.14 -6.87 11.49
CA PHE A 92 -2.77 -7.37 11.38
C PHE A 92 -2.39 -7.67 9.93
N ARG A 93 -3.22 -8.42 9.19
CA ARG A 93 -2.97 -8.73 7.79
C ARG A 93 -2.91 -7.46 6.93
N HIS A 94 -3.82 -6.51 7.15
CA HIS A 94 -3.80 -5.21 6.48
C HIS A 94 -2.48 -4.47 6.74
N GLN A 95 -2.02 -4.39 7.98
CA GLN A 95 -0.75 -3.75 8.34
C GLN A 95 0.46 -4.44 7.71
N MET A 96 0.50 -5.79 7.73
CA MET A 96 1.60 -6.54 7.12
C MET A 96 1.68 -6.30 5.61
N LEU A 97 0.54 -6.28 4.92
CA LEU A 97 0.50 -5.96 3.49
C LEU A 97 0.90 -4.51 3.20
N ALA A 98 0.54 -3.56 4.07
CA ALA A 98 0.96 -2.17 3.94
C ALA A 98 2.49 -2.03 4.11
N ILE A 99 3.07 -2.69 5.11
CA ILE A 99 4.52 -2.70 5.37
C ILE A 99 5.27 -3.39 4.21
N ALA A 100 4.84 -4.59 3.81
CA ALA A 100 5.45 -5.32 2.71
C ALA A 100 5.38 -4.52 1.40
N GLY A 101 4.23 -3.93 1.10
CA GLY A 101 4.06 -3.06 -0.06
C GLY A 101 4.98 -1.83 0.01
N THR A 102 5.14 -1.20 1.17
CA THR A 102 6.05 -0.06 1.33
C THR A 102 7.51 -0.47 1.12
N ALA A 103 7.92 -1.66 1.56
CA ALA A 103 9.25 -2.18 1.27
C ALA A 103 9.46 -2.40 -0.25
N VAL A 104 8.48 -2.98 -0.93
CA VAL A 104 8.51 -3.15 -2.39
C VAL A 104 8.52 -1.81 -3.11
N ALA A 105 7.74 -0.82 -2.65
CA ALA A 105 7.76 0.55 -3.17
C ALA A 105 9.14 1.20 -3.00
N GLY A 106 9.82 0.96 -1.87
CA GLY A 106 11.19 1.39 -1.63
C GLY A 106 12.17 0.81 -2.65
N LEU A 107 12.12 -0.50 -2.87
CA LEU A 107 12.96 -1.18 -3.88
C LEU A 107 12.69 -0.65 -5.30
N LEU A 108 11.41 -0.53 -5.65
CA LEU A 108 11.02 0.00 -6.97
C LEU A 108 11.46 1.45 -7.14
N SER A 109 11.38 2.27 -6.08
CA SER A 109 11.85 3.66 -6.08
C SER A 109 13.37 3.76 -6.23
N LEU A 110 14.15 2.86 -5.63
CA LEU A 110 15.61 2.79 -5.85
C LEU A 110 15.95 2.49 -7.31
N LEU A 111 15.22 1.56 -7.94
CA LEU A 111 15.35 1.29 -9.37
C LEU A 111 14.90 2.50 -10.20
N GLY A 112 13.85 3.21 -9.79
CA GLY A 112 13.40 4.46 -10.38
C GLY A 112 14.48 5.54 -10.33
N ILE A 113 15.09 5.77 -9.19
CA ILE A 113 16.21 6.72 -9.04
C ILE A 113 17.39 6.31 -9.94
N ALA A 114 17.69 5.01 -10.01
CA ALA A 114 18.74 4.52 -10.90
C ALA A 114 18.39 4.82 -12.37
N ARG A 115 17.12 4.65 -12.78
CA ARG A 115 16.65 5.00 -14.14
C ARG A 115 16.76 6.50 -14.40
N LEU A 116 16.34 7.34 -13.46
CA LEU A 116 16.44 8.81 -13.55
C LEU A 116 17.91 9.30 -13.67
N ARG A 117 18.85 8.50 -13.15
CA ARG A 117 20.31 8.73 -13.29
C ARG A 117 20.93 8.09 -14.55
N GLY A 118 20.12 7.69 -15.53
CA GLY A 118 20.57 7.14 -16.80
C GLY A 118 20.94 5.65 -16.78
N ARG A 119 20.75 4.94 -15.65
CA ARG A 119 20.95 3.49 -15.59
C ARG A 119 19.77 2.76 -16.23
N ASN A 120 19.99 1.54 -16.70
CA ASN A 120 18.96 0.70 -17.31
C ASN A 120 18.65 -0.50 -16.40
N PRO A 121 17.75 -0.37 -15.40
CA PRO A 121 17.34 -1.50 -14.57
C PRO A 121 16.62 -2.56 -15.41
N ASN A 122 16.67 -3.81 -14.95
CA ASN A 122 16.00 -4.91 -15.62
C ASN A 122 14.48 -4.67 -15.66
N ARG A 123 13.91 -4.57 -16.87
CA ARG A 123 12.50 -4.23 -17.09
C ARG A 123 11.54 -5.28 -16.56
N PHE A 124 11.91 -6.55 -16.64
CA PHE A 124 11.08 -7.64 -16.08
C PHE A 124 11.03 -7.55 -14.56
N LEU A 125 12.15 -7.26 -13.89
CA LEU A 125 12.20 -7.05 -12.45
C LEU A 125 11.34 -5.83 -12.06
N VAL A 126 11.46 -4.73 -12.79
CA VAL A 126 10.65 -3.51 -12.55
C VAL A 126 9.17 -3.81 -12.68
N ALA A 127 8.74 -4.47 -13.75
CA ALA A 127 7.34 -4.83 -13.97
C ALA A 127 6.83 -5.79 -12.90
N ALA A 128 7.63 -6.80 -12.53
CA ALA A 128 7.27 -7.76 -11.48
C ALA A 128 7.09 -7.07 -10.12
N LEU A 129 8.01 -6.18 -9.73
CA LEU A 129 7.89 -5.42 -8.48
C LEU A 129 6.70 -4.45 -8.51
N ALA A 130 6.44 -3.79 -9.63
CA ALA A 130 5.31 -2.87 -9.76
C ALA A 130 3.95 -3.58 -9.68
N VAL A 131 3.84 -4.76 -10.30
CA VAL A 131 2.65 -5.62 -10.19
C VAL A 131 2.50 -6.14 -8.76
N ALA A 132 3.59 -6.65 -8.15
CA ALA A 132 3.57 -7.12 -6.77
C ALA A 132 3.14 -6.01 -5.78
N LEU A 133 3.65 -4.79 -5.95
CA LEU A 133 3.25 -3.61 -5.17
C LEU A 133 1.74 -3.35 -5.28
N THR A 134 1.22 -3.36 -6.51
CA THR A 134 -0.20 -3.13 -6.78
C THR A 134 -1.08 -4.20 -6.12
N LEU A 135 -0.67 -5.47 -6.17
CA LEU A 135 -1.39 -6.57 -5.53
C LEU A 135 -1.35 -6.46 -4.00
N LEU A 136 -0.18 -6.20 -3.41
CA LEU A 136 -0.04 -6.05 -1.95
C LEU A 136 -0.91 -4.92 -1.41
N TRP A 137 -0.86 -3.75 -2.05
CA TRP A 137 -1.66 -2.61 -1.60
C TRP A 137 -3.13 -2.70 -2.01
N GLY A 138 -3.47 -3.35 -3.13
CA GLY A 138 -4.84 -3.63 -3.53
C GLY A 138 -5.54 -4.55 -2.53
N ILE A 139 -4.91 -5.68 -2.19
CA ILE A 139 -5.43 -6.62 -1.18
C ILE A 139 -5.43 -5.95 0.20
N GLY A 140 -4.37 -5.23 0.55
CA GLY A 140 -4.30 -4.48 1.80
C GLY A 140 -5.41 -3.44 1.92
N GLY A 141 -5.67 -2.68 0.86
CA GLY A 141 -6.76 -1.70 0.79
C GLY A 141 -8.14 -2.34 0.94
N HIS A 142 -8.36 -3.50 0.30
CA HIS A 142 -9.59 -4.28 0.47
C HIS A 142 -9.80 -4.71 1.94
N LEU A 143 -8.77 -5.28 2.58
CA LEU A 143 -8.85 -5.65 4.00
C LEU A 143 -9.07 -4.43 4.90
N GLY A 144 -8.43 -3.29 4.61
CA GLY A 144 -8.68 -2.03 5.30
C GLY A 144 -10.12 -1.54 5.15
N GLY A 145 -10.71 -1.71 3.98
CA GLY A 145 -12.13 -1.45 3.73
C GLY A 145 -13.04 -2.33 4.60
N GLN A 146 -12.75 -3.63 4.70
CA GLN A 146 -13.51 -4.55 5.56
C GLN A 146 -13.39 -4.19 7.05
N VAL A 147 -12.24 -3.69 7.50
CA VAL A 147 -12.07 -3.19 8.87
C VAL A 147 -12.92 -1.94 9.10
N LEU A 148 -13.08 -1.09 8.09
CA LEU A 148 -13.78 0.19 8.21
C LEU A 148 -15.30 0.04 8.12
N TRP A 149 -15.79 -0.76 7.18
CA TRP A 149 -17.22 -0.87 6.83
C TRP A 149 -17.85 -2.23 7.12
N GLY A 150 -17.08 -3.17 7.64
CA GLY A 150 -17.51 -4.54 7.96
C GLY A 150 -17.20 -5.55 6.85
N PRO A 151 -17.15 -6.84 7.22
CA PRO A 151 -16.74 -7.92 6.32
C PRO A 151 -17.71 -8.13 5.14
N ASP A 152 -18.99 -7.82 5.33
CA ASP A 152 -20.03 -8.08 4.33
C ASP A 152 -20.10 -7.01 3.23
N THR A 153 -19.40 -5.89 3.39
CA THR A 153 -19.41 -4.79 2.41
C THR A 153 -18.69 -5.17 1.11
N PHE A 154 -17.74 -6.11 1.17
CA PHE A 154 -16.99 -6.60 0.00
C PHE A 154 -16.87 -8.13 0.03
N PRO A 155 -17.93 -8.88 -0.34
CA PRO A 155 -17.99 -10.34 -0.18
C PRO A 155 -17.05 -11.13 -1.09
N VAL A 156 -16.45 -10.49 -2.12
CA VAL A 156 -15.67 -11.17 -3.18
C VAL A 156 -14.41 -11.87 -2.68
N PHE A 157 -13.90 -11.52 -1.50
CA PHE A 157 -12.67 -12.08 -0.91
C PHE A 157 -12.86 -12.51 0.55
N ASN A 158 -14.06 -12.96 0.91
CA ASN A 158 -14.29 -13.53 2.24
C ASN A 158 -13.85 -15.00 2.21
N PRO A 159 -12.63 -15.35 2.73
CA PRO A 159 -12.19 -16.74 2.80
C PRO A 159 -12.92 -17.50 3.89
#